data_a58a86743491f7de197a7389359d6052
#
_entry.id   a58a86743491f7de197a7389359d6052
#
_cell.length_a   1.000
_cell.length_b   1.000
_cell.length_c   1.000
_cell.angle_alpha   90.00
_cell.angle_beta   90.00
_cell.angle_gamma   90.00
#
_symmetry.space_group_name_H-M   'P 1'
#
loop_
_entity.id
_entity.type
_entity.pdbx_description
1 polymer ?
#
loop_
_entity_poly.entity_id
_entity_poly.type
_entity_poly.pdbx_seq_one_letter_code
_entity_poly.pdbx_strand_id
1 'polypeptide(L)'
;MKVQRKYSRVYYIREPLEVGRSLGYLKGDLEDKYSVYLGGLEDNLENIHILTGLNKNEMGSIFDCIPPQFTRGRSFPVNSIIICDEAQNFSLDTIQTLATRIGAYSKIIFLGSVNQIDIRGKNAEDNDFITAMKIFEGIEPKISAKVELLKSERSEYCRVIDEAFLKYKDSHK
;
A
#
# COMPACT_ATOMS: atom_id res chain seq x y z
N MET A 1 -19.71 -24.01 10.74
CA MET A 1 -18.35 -24.16 10.17
C MET A 1 -17.46 -23.12 10.83
N LYS A 2 -16.50 -23.50 11.69
CA LYS A 2 -15.55 -22.51 12.26
C LYS A 2 -14.61 -22.11 11.13
N VAL A 3 -14.74 -20.85 10.63
CA VAL A 3 -13.77 -20.26 9.74
C VAL A 3 -12.45 -20.17 10.53
N GLN A 4 -11.48 -21.00 10.19
CA GLN A 4 -10.14 -20.88 10.77
C GLN A 4 -9.57 -19.53 10.27
N ARG A 5 -9.44 -18.58 11.17
CA ARG A 5 -8.75 -17.31 10.87
C ARG A 5 -7.28 -17.63 10.62
N LYS A 6 -6.87 -17.63 9.36
CA LYS A 6 -5.48 -17.88 8.97
C LYS A 6 -4.56 -16.76 9.46
N TYR A 7 -5.07 -15.54 9.53
CA TYR A 7 -4.35 -14.36 9.99
C TYR A 7 -5.11 -13.70 11.13
N SER A 8 -4.37 -13.16 12.09
CA SER A 8 -4.92 -12.52 13.29
C SER A 8 -4.93 -11.00 13.23
N ARG A 9 -4.04 -10.40 12.44
CA ARG A 9 -3.89 -8.94 12.30
C ARG A 9 -3.57 -8.53 10.89
N VAL A 10 -4.00 -7.31 10.54
CA VAL A 10 -3.69 -6.63 9.30
C VAL A 10 -3.01 -5.30 9.63
N TYR A 11 -1.83 -5.09 9.06
CA TYR A 11 -1.09 -3.84 9.15
C TYR A 11 -1.19 -3.14 7.80
N TYR A 12 -1.70 -1.92 7.80
CA TYR A 12 -1.73 -1.08 6.61
C TYR A 12 -0.65 -0.02 6.73
N ILE A 13 0.23 0.02 5.75
CA ILE A 13 1.41 0.89 5.72
C ILE A 13 1.36 1.71 4.44
N ARG A 14 1.36 3.03 4.59
CA ARG A 14 1.39 3.98 3.47
C ARG A 14 2.30 5.14 3.81
N GLU A 15 3.11 5.58 2.85
CA GLU A 15 3.91 6.79 2.99
C GLU A 15 2.99 8.02 2.96
N PRO A 16 3.02 8.90 3.98
CA PRO A 16 2.30 10.17 3.92
C PRO A 16 3.03 11.11 2.94
N LEU A 17 2.60 11.11 1.68
CA LEU A 17 3.13 12.02 0.68
C LEU A 17 2.25 13.25 0.55
N GLU A 18 2.87 14.42 0.61
CA GLU A 18 2.23 15.68 0.26
C GLU A 18 2.13 15.78 -1.26
N VAL A 19 0.91 15.65 -1.80
CA VAL A 19 0.65 15.84 -3.23
C VAL A 19 0.42 17.32 -3.49
N GLY A 20 1.31 17.94 -4.27
CA GLY A 20 1.16 19.34 -4.68
C GLY A 20 1.93 20.35 -3.83
N ARG A 21 1.37 21.56 -3.65
CA ARG A 21 1.93 22.57 -2.75
C ARG A 21 1.77 22.06 -1.33
N SER A 22 2.87 22.08 -0.56
CA SER A 22 2.85 21.74 0.87
C SER A 22 1.59 22.31 1.53
N LEU A 23 0.81 21.45 2.17
CA LEU A 23 -0.37 21.84 2.93
C LEU A 23 -0.02 22.74 4.13
N GLY A 24 1.26 23.12 4.25
CA GLY A 24 1.79 23.90 5.36
C GLY A 24 1.85 23.08 6.63
N TYR A 25 2.06 23.76 7.73
CA TYR A 25 2.10 23.15 9.06
C TYR A 25 0.68 22.70 9.48
N LEU A 26 0.37 21.42 9.29
CA LEU A 26 -0.84 20.82 9.86
C LEU A 26 -0.68 20.82 11.37
N LYS A 27 -1.56 21.57 12.07
CA LYS A 27 -1.68 21.54 13.53
C LYS A 27 -2.29 20.18 13.93
N GLY A 28 -1.76 19.58 14.97
CA GLY A 28 -2.24 18.31 15.49
C GLY A 28 -1.08 17.38 15.81
N ASP A 29 -1.38 16.29 16.49
CA ASP A 29 -0.43 15.23 16.71
C ASP A 29 -0.19 14.42 15.42
N LEU A 30 0.65 13.42 15.50
CA LEU A 30 1.04 12.62 14.35
C LEU A 30 -0.12 11.76 13.83
N GLU A 31 -1.00 11.33 14.73
CA GLU A 31 -2.19 10.52 14.41
C GLU A 31 -3.19 11.35 13.61
N ASP A 32 -3.44 12.60 14.03
CA ASP A 32 -4.30 13.54 13.30
C ASP A 32 -3.77 13.79 11.87
N LYS A 33 -2.48 13.99 11.75
CA LYS A 33 -1.85 14.20 10.43
C LYS A 33 -1.93 12.97 9.53
N TYR A 34 -1.75 11.80 10.11
CA TYR A 34 -1.78 10.55 9.35
C TYR A 34 -3.19 10.15 8.94
N SER A 35 -4.21 10.47 9.75
CA SER A 35 -5.61 10.16 9.45
C SER A 35 -6.08 10.72 8.11
N VAL A 36 -5.59 11.90 7.71
CA VAL A 36 -5.93 12.51 6.41
C VAL A 36 -5.54 11.60 5.22
N TYR A 37 -4.49 10.80 5.36
CA TYR A 37 -4.03 9.88 4.30
C TYR A 37 -4.77 8.55 4.32
N LEU A 38 -5.61 8.30 5.32
CA LEU A 38 -6.33 7.04 5.48
C LEU A 38 -7.75 7.06 4.91
N GLY A 39 -8.24 8.19 4.40
CA GLY A 39 -9.62 8.33 3.91
C GLY A 39 -10.00 7.23 2.90
N GLY A 40 -9.14 6.94 1.92
CA GLY A 40 -9.40 5.84 0.98
C GLY A 40 -9.42 4.44 1.61
N LEU A 41 -8.71 4.24 2.73
CA LEU A 41 -8.80 3.01 3.50
C LEU A 41 -10.11 2.95 4.29
N GLU A 42 -10.54 4.05 4.87
CA GLU A 42 -11.81 4.13 5.62
C GLU A 42 -13.00 3.79 4.72
N ASP A 43 -13.04 4.33 3.50
CA ASP A 43 -14.06 3.99 2.50
C ASP A 43 -14.06 2.49 2.17
N ASN A 44 -12.88 1.88 2.03
CA ASN A 44 -12.75 0.44 1.79
C ASN A 44 -13.15 -0.40 3.01
N LEU A 45 -12.83 0.05 4.22
CA LEU A 45 -13.23 -0.62 5.45
C LEU A 45 -14.75 -0.56 5.65
N GLU A 46 -15.40 0.54 5.28
CA GLU A 46 -16.86 0.65 5.30
C GLU A 46 -17.51 -0.35 4.33
N ASN A 47 -16.97 -0.50 3.13
CA ASN A 47 -17.41 -1.53 2.19
C ASN A 47 -17.20 -2.94 2.75
N ILE A 48 -16.08 -3.22 3.40
CA ILE A 48 -15.81 -4.50 4.06
C ILE A 48 -16.80 -4.74 5.20
N HIS A 49 -17.13 -3.72 5.99
CA HIS A 49 -18.16 -3.80 7.03
C HIS A 49 -19.51 -4.22 6.44
N ILE A 50 -19.95 -3.59 5.35
CA ILE A 50 -21.18 -3.94 4.64
C ILE A 50 -21.16 -5.40 4.17
N LEU A 51 -20.03 -5.85 3.63
CA LEU A 51 -19.88 -7.21 3.08
C LEU A 51 -19.72 -8.31 4.14
N THR A 52 -19.11 -8.00 5.27
CA THR A 52 -18.72 -9.00 6.28
C THR A 52 -19.57 -8.97 7.55
N GLY A 53 -20.30 -7.87 7.78
CA GLY A 53 -21.05 -7.63 9.02
C GLY A 53 -20.20 -7.36 10.26
N LEU A 54 -18.86 -7.22 10.11
CA LEU A 54 -17.97 -6.85 11.21
C LEU A 54 -18.24 -5.41 11.65
N ASN A 55 -18.43 -5.17 12.94
CA ASN A 55 -18.61 -3.80 13.44
C ASN A 55 -17.28 -3.04 13.52
N LYS A 56 -17.35 -1.69 13.66
CA LYS A 56 -16.16 -0.82 13.69
C LYS A 56 -15.16 -1.21 14.80
N ASN A 57 -15.64 -1.63 15.97
CA ASN A 57 -14.77 -2.04 17.07
C ASN A 57 -14.04 -3.35 16.77
N GLU A 58 -14.71 -4.31 16.14
CA GLU A 58 -14.09 -5.58 15.69
C GLU A 58 -13.05 -5.31 14.60
N MET A 59 -13.34 -4.43 13.65
CA MET A 59 -12.37 -4.02 12.63
C MET A 59 -11.17 -3.31 13.26
N GLY A 60 -11.37 -2.36 14.18
CA GLY A 60 -10.30 -1.67 14.89
C GLY A 60 -9.40 -2.60 15.71
N SER A 61 -9.91 -3.75 16.16
CA SER A 61 -9.08 -4.76 16.84
C SER A 61 -8.21 -5.59 15.89
N ILE A 62 -8.51 -5.57 14.59
CA ILE A 62 -7.84 -6.38 13.57
C ILE A 62 -6.87 -5.53 12.74
N PHE A 63 -7.22 -4.25 12.49
CA PHE A 63 -6.45 -3.35 11.63
C PHE A 63 -5.61 -2.38 12.45
N ASP A 64 -4.32 -2.28 12.08
CA ASP A 64 -3.39 -1.25 12.54
C ASP A 64 -2.88 -0.45 11.34
N CYS A 65 -2.98 0.87 11.39
CA CYS A 65 -2.44 1.76 10.37
C CYS A 65 -1.15 2.39 10.88
N ILE A 66 -0.04 2.16 10.20
CA ILE A 66 1.28 2.55 10.70
C ILE A 66 2.07 3.23 9.57
N PRO A 67 2.57 4.47 9.77
CA PRO A 67 3.55 5.06 8.85
C PRO A 67 4.84 4.21 8.79
N PRO A 68 5.51 4.11 7.63
CA PRO A 68 6.72 3.29 7.46
C PRO A 68 7.82 3.62 8.48
N GLN A 69 7.98 4.89 8.85
CA GLN A 69 8.99 5.38 9.79
C GLN A 69 8.87 4.72 11.17
N PHE A 70 7.65 4.34 11.58
CA PHE A 70 7.39 3.71 12.90
C PHE A 70 7.58 2.19 12.89
N THR A 71 7.91 1.61 11.76
CA THR A 71 8.22 0.18 11.68
C THR A 71 9.67 -0.14 12.03
N ARG A 72 10.56 0.88 12.06
CA ARG A 72 11.95 0.69 12.46
C ARG A 72 12.05 0.23 13.92
N GLY A 73 12.78 -0.85 14.16
CA GLY A 73 12.91 -1.45 15.50
C GLY A 73 11.74 -2.34 15.93
N ARG A 74 10.68 -2.47 15.12
CA ARG A 74 9.56 -3.38 15.36
C ARG A 74 9.65 -4.61 14.47
N SER A 75 9.13 -5.74 14.93
CA SER A 75 8.85 -6.92 14.12
C SER A 75 7.34 -7.14 14.09
N PHE A 76 6.83 -7.53 12.93
CA PHE A 76 5.41 -7.85 12.81
C PHE A 76 5.14 -9.22 13.45
N PRO A 77 4.02 -9.35 14.19
CA PRO A 77 3.68 -10.61 14.83
C PRO A 77 3.47 -11.75 13.83
N VAL A 78 3.51 -12.97 14.33
CA VAL A 78 3.15 -14.18 13.57
C VAL A 78 1.69 -14.12 13.11
N ASN A 79 1.38 -14.78 11.99
CA ASN A 79 0.04 -14.83 11.42
C ASN A 79 -0.56 -13.43 11.11
N SER A 80 0.25 -12.54 10.58
CA SER A 80 -0.18 -11.19 10.18
C SER A 80 -0.21 -11.03 8.65
N ILE A 81 -1.04 -10.11 8.16
CA ILE A 81 -0.96 -9.57 6.81
C ILE A 81 -0.44 -8.15 6.91
N ILE A 82 0.57 -7.82 6.13
CA ILE A 82 1.11 -6.47 6.00
C ILE A 82 0.80 -5.99 4.59
N ILE A 83 0.06 -4.90 4.46
CA ILE A 83 -0.29 -4.27 3.19
C ILE A 83 0.47 -2.97 3.10
N CYS A 84 1.40 -2.90 2.17
CA CYS A 84 2.20 -1.71 1.86
C CYS A 84 1.59 -1.05 0.63
N ASP A 85 0.83 0.02 0.83
CA ASP A 85 0.11 0.74 -0.23
C ASP A 85 0.94 1.90 -0.78
N GLU A 86 0.71 2.22 -2.06
CA GLU A 86 1.48 3.23 -2.81
C GLU A 86 3.01 2.95 -2.75
N ALA A 87 3.39 1.68 -2.86
CA ALA A 87 4.77 1.23 -2.66
C ALA A 87 5.77 1.82 -3.66
N GLN A 88 5.32 2.39 -4.79
CA GLN A 88 6.18 3.12 -5.73
C GLN A 88 6.79 4.39 -5.09
N ASN A 89 6.27 4.82 -3.95
CA ASN A 89 6.76 5.97 -3.20
C ASN A 89 7.73 5.59 -2.09
N PHE A 90 7.91 4.30 -1.80
CA PHE A 90 8.85 3.82 -0.80
C PHE A 90 10.29 3.84 -1.34
N SER A 91 11.24 4.11 -0.45
CA SER A 91 12.65 3.87 -0.76
C SER A 91 12.96 2.37 -0.74
N LEU A 92 14.01 1.95 -1.44
CA LEU A 92 14.46 0.56 -1.44
C LEU A 92 14.78 0.07 -0.02
N ASP A 93 15.39 0.92 0.80
CA ASP A 93 15.68 0.64 2.21
C ASP A 93 14.40 0.41 3.03
N THR A 94 13.34 1.18 2.75
CA THR A 94 12.05 1.00 3.40
C THR A 94 11.43 -0.35 3.03
N ILE A 95 11.44 -0.69 1.73
CA ILE A 95 10.92 -1.97 1.24
C ILE A 95 11.70 -3.13 1.86
N GLN A 96 13.03 -3.08 1.87
CA GLN A 96 13.87 -4.08 2.50
C GLN A 96 13.59 -4.21 4.00
N THR A 97 13.49 -3.08 4.70
CA THR A 97 13.19 -3.05 6.13
C THR A 97 11.88 -3.75 6.44
N LEU A 98 10.82 -3.45 5.69
CA LEU A 98 9.51 -4.06 5.88
C LEU A 98 9.53 -5.55 5.54
N ALA A 99 10.12 -5.93 4.40
CA ALA A 99 10.17 -7.31 3.95
C ALA A 99 10.93 -8.25 4.90
N THR A 100 11.94 -7.73 5.61
CA THR A 100 12.77 -8.53 6.54
C THR A 100 12.22 -8.60 7.97
N ARG A 101 11.08 -7.95 8.26
CA ARG A 101 10.52 -7.86 9.63
C ARG A 101 9.22 -8.63 9.81
N ILE A 102 8.81 -9.41 8.82
CA ILE A 102 7.59 -10.21 8.90
C ILE A 102 7.79 -11.40 9.84
N GLY A 103 6.79 -11.65 10.71
CA GLY A 103 6.75 -12.83 11.57
C GLY A 103 6.44 -14.11 10.80
N ALA A 104 6.68 -15.26 11.43
CA ALA A 104 6.36 -16.55 10.84
C ALA A 104 4.88 -16.66 10.44
N TYR A 105 4.61 -17.37 9.34
CA TYR A 105 3.26 -17.58 8.78
C TYR A 105 2.52 -16.29 8.39
N SER A 106 3.25 -15.19 8.28
CA SER A 106 2.73 -13.89 7.85
C SER A 106 2.92 -13.69 6.35
N LYS A 107 2.25 -12.71 5.80
CA LYS A 107 2.35 -12.30 4.40
C LYS A 107 2.55 -10.79 4.32
N ILE A 108 3.47 -10.33 3.47
CA ILE A 108 3.58 -8.94 3.08
C ILE A 108 3.15 -8.79 1.62
N ILE A 109 2.43 -7.72 1.33
CA ILE A 109 1.90 -7.40 0.00
C ILE A 109 2.28 -5.95 -0.29
N PHE A 110 3.08 -5.75 -1.32
CA PHE A 110 3.39 -4.42 -1.84
C PHE A 110 2.45 -4.10 -2.99
N LEU A 111 1.66 -3.05 -2.85
CA LEU A 111 0.75 -2.53 -3.86
C LEU A 111 1.35 -1.24 -4.42
N GLY A 112 1.45 -1.14 -5.72
CA GLY A 112 2.00 0.06 -6.34
C GLY A 112 1.69 0.14 -7.83
N SER A 113 1.74 1.36 -8.37
CA SER A 113 1.56 1.64 -9.78
C SER A 113 2.78 2.39 -10.32
N VAL A 114 3.44 1.82 -11.32
CA VAL A 114 4.57 2.46 -11.99
C VAL A 114 4.17 3.72 -12.77
N ASN A 115 2.87 3.88 -13.08
CA ASN A 115 2.33 5.04 -13.78
C ASN A 115 1.99 6.21 -12.85
N GLN A 116 2.03 6.01 -11.53
CA GLN A 116 1.66 6.97 -10.49
C GLN A 116 2.85 7.28 -9.57
N ILE A 117 4.01 7.59 -10.16
CA ILE A 117 5.20 7.96 -9.40
C ILE A 117 5.11 9.46 -9.06
N ASP A 118 4.76 9.78 -7.82
CA ASP A 118 4.59 11.17 -7.35
C ASP A 118 5.90 11.83 -6.94
N ILE A 119 7.00 11.08 -6.85
CA ILE A 119 8.32 11.60 -6.45
C ILE A 119 8.94 12.35 -7.65
N ARG A 120 9.06 13.67 -7.53
CA ARG A 120 9.65 14.53 -8.56
C ARG A 120 11.10 14.12 -8.84
N GLY A 121 11.43 13.99 -10.14
CA GLY A 121 12.82 13.79 -10.61
C GLY A 121 13.29 12.35 -10.67
N LYS A 122 12.47 11.36 -10.33
CA LYS A 122 12.77 9.95 -10.60
C LYS A 122 12.08 9.50 -11.89
N ASN A 123 12.87 8.97 -12.83
CA ASN A 123 12.33 8.26 -13.99
C ASN A 123 11.74 6.91 -13.53
N ALA A 124 10.80 6.35 -14.31
CA ALA A 124 10.23 5.05 -13.99
C ALA A 124 11.32 3.96 -13.86
N GLU A 125 12.40 4.04 -14.66
CA GLU A 125 13.51 3.09 -14.63
C GLU A 125 14.35 3.13 -13.34
N ASP A 126 14.42 4.29 -12.68
CA ASP A 126 15.18 4.51 -11.45
C ASP A 126 14.31 4.37 -10.18
N ASN A 127 13.08 3.86 -10.34
CA ASN A 127 12.18 3.74 -9.19
C ASN A 127 12.55 2.54 -8.31
N ASP A 128 12.67 2.81 -7.02
CA ASP A 128 13.06 1.83 -6.00
C ASP A 128 12.10 0.64 -5.90
N PHE A 129 10.79 0.86 -6.16
CA PHE A 129 9.80 -0.21 -6.18
C PHE A 129 10.00 -1.15 -7.36
N ILE A 130 10.33 -0.62 -8.55
CA ILE A 130 10.65 -1.44 -9.73
C ILE A 130 11.92 -2.27 -9.47
N THR A 131 12.92 -1.66 -8.85
CA THR A 131 14.14 -2.36 -8.43
C THR A 131 13.83 -3.47 -7.43
N ALA A 132 12.99 -3.21 -6.43
CA ALA A 132 12.55 -4.22 -5.47
C ALA A 132 11.77 -5.36 -6.13
N MET A 133 10.90 -5.07 -7.09
CA MET A 133 10.18 -6.11 -7.85
C MET A 133 11.15 -7.04 -8.61
N LYS A 134 12.18 -6.49 -9.26
CA LYS A 134 13.22 -7.29 -9.94
C LYS A 134 13.98 -8.19 -8.95
N ILE A 135 14.28 -7.68 -7.75
CA ILE A 135 14.92 -8.47 -6.69
C ILE A 135 13.99 -9.61 -6.26
N PHE A 136 12.71 -9.33 -6.02
CA PHE A 136 11.73 -10.32 -5.57
C PHE A 136 11.42 -11.38 -6.64
N GLU A 137 11.48 -11.04 -7.92
CA GLU A 137 11.36 -12.00 -9.04
C GLU A 137 12.51 -13.04 -9.04
N GLY A 138 13.68 -12.72 -8.51
CA GLY A 138 14.81 -13.64 -8.33
C GLY A 138 14.66 -14.61 -7.15
N ILE A 139 13.62 -14.48 -6.32
CA ILE A 139 13.37 -15.33 -5.16
C ILE A 139 12.51 -16.53 -5.56
N GLU A 140 12.65 -17.68 -4.84
CA GLU A 140 11.86 -18.88 -5.09
C GLU A 140 10.34 -18.58 -5.15
N PRO A 141 9.60 -19.08 -6.16
CA PRO A 141 8.18 -18.78 -6.36
C PRO A 141 7.27 -19.15 -5.19
N LYS A 142 7.67 -20.09 -4.34
CA LYS A 142 6.93 -20.44 -3.11
C LYS A 142 7.04 -19.38 -2.01
N ILE A 143 8.03 -18.48 -2.11
CA ILE A 143 8.30 -17.41 -1.14
C ILE A 143 7.80 -16.07 -1.65
N SER A 144 8.01 -15.79 -2.95
CA SER A 144 7.67 -14.53 -3.59
C SER A 144 6.87 -14.76 -4.87
N ALA A 145 5.90 -13.89 -5.14
CA ALA A 145 5.14 -13.89 -6.38
C ALA A 145 4.79 -12.45 -6.78
N LYS A 146 4.79 -12.19 -8.09
CA LYS A 146 4.32 -10.94 -8.69
C LYS A 146 2.97 -11.17 -9.37
N VAL A 147 2.07 -10.22 -9.18
CA VAL A 147 0.78 -10.17 -9.88
C VAL A 147 0.67 -8.79 -10.53
N GLU A 148 0.32 -8.77 -11.80
CA GLU A 148 0.09 -7.54 -12.55
C GLU A 148 -1.38 -7.47 -12.97
N LEU A 149 -2.04 -6.38 -12.58
CA LEU A 149 -3.43 -6.11 -12.93
C LEU A 149 -3.46 -5.25 -14.19
N LEU A 150 -3.86 -5.87 -15.31
CA LEU A 150 -3.85 -5.24 -16.64
C LEU A 150 -5.13 -4.44 -16.95
N LYS A 151 -6.20 -4.66 -16.18
CA LYS A 151 -7.49 -3.99 -16.37
C LYS A 151 -7.89 -3.25 -15.12
N SER A 152 -8.37 -2.02 -15.30
CA SER A 152 -9.04 -1.29 -14.23
C SER A 152 -10.45 -1.85 -14.03
N GLU A 153 -10.75 -2.29 -12.81
CA GLU A 153 -12.10 -2.72 -12.39
C GLU A 153 -12.96 -1.52 -11.91
N ARG A 154 -12.50 -0.29 -12.18
CA ARG A 154 -13.27 0.93 -11.93
C ARG A 154 -14.42 1.06 -12.93
N SER A 155 -15.30 2.06 -12.70
CA SER A 155 -16.40 2.35 -13.62
C SER A 155 -15.91 2.58 -15.05
N GLU A 156 -16.76 2.32 -16.04
CA GLU A 156 -16.44 2.56 -17.45
C GLU A 156 -15.96 4.00 -17.70
N TYR A 157 -16.59 4.95 -17.03
CA TYR A 157 -16.19 6.36 -17.09
C TYR A 157 -14.72 6.56 -16.64
N CYS A 158 -14.33 6.01 -15.49
CA CYS A 158 -12.95 6.11 -15.00
C CYS A 158 -11.96 5.50 -15.98
N ARG A 159 -12.27 4.35 -16.56
CA ARG A 159 -11.42 3.67 -17.54
C ARG A 159 -11.20 4.52 -18.80
N VAL A 160 -12.27 5.09 -19.35
CA VAL A 160 -12.18 5.93 -20.56
C VAL A 160 -11.34 7.18 -20.31
N ILE A 161 -11.49 7.80 -19.14
CA ILE A 161 -10.71 8.99 -18.77
C ILE A 161 -9.23 8.62 -18.58
N ASP A 162 -8.93 7.54 -17.84
CA ASP A 162 -7.53 7.08 -17.64
C ASP A 162 -6.85 6.79 -18.98
N GLU A 163 -7.51 6.10 -19.91
CA GLU A 163 -7.00 5.82 -21.26
C GLU A 163 -6.73 7.11 -22.06
N ALA A 164 -7.60 8.11 -21.95
CA ALA A 164 -7.41 9.39 -22.62
C ALA A 164 -6.18 10.14 -22.08
N PHE A 165 -5.99 10.17 -20.77
CA PHE A 165 -4.82 10.80 -20.15
C PHE A 165 -3.51 10.06 -20.47
N LEU A 166 -3.52 8.72 -20.51
CA LEU A 166 -2.36 7.94 -20.91
C LEU A 166 -1.94 8.25 -22.35
N LYS A 167 -2.89 8.25 -23.29
CA LYS A 167 -2.62 8.62 -24.69
C LYS A 167 -2.03 10.02 -24.83
N TYR A 168 -2.56 11.00 -24.07
CA TYR A 168 -2.04 12.36 -24.08
C TYR A 168 -0.58 12.42 -23.57
N LYS A 169 -0.29 11.75 -22.45
CA LYS A 169 1.06 11.71 -21.88
C LYS A 169 2.07 11.05 -22.84
N ASP A 170 1.68 9.98 -23.53
CA ASP A 170 2.58 9.28 -24.48
C ASP A 170 2.83 10.08 -25.74
N SER A 171 1.89 10.93 -26.18
CA SER A 171 2.05 11.79 -27.35
C SER A 171 2.88 13.07 -27.07
N HIS A 172 3.22 13.35 -25.80
CA HIS A 172 3.96 14.54 -25.38
C HIS A 172 5.26 14.20 -24.61
N LYS A 173 5.72 12.95 -24.70
CA LYS A 173 7.08 12.52 -24.35
C LYS A 173 8.01 12.70 -25.55
#